data_e44d609d72bef3929ec1a9aecfe76652
#
_entry.id   e44d609d72bef3929ec1a9aecfe76652
#
_cell.length_a   1.000
_cell.length_b   1.000
_cell.length_c   1.000
_cell.angle_alpha   90.00
_cell.angle_beta   90.00
_cell.angle_gamma   90.00
#
_symmetry.space_group_name_H-M   'P 1'
#
loop_
_entity.id
_entity.type
_entity.pdbx_description
1 polymer ?
#
loop_
_entity_poly.entity_id
_entity_poly.type
_entity_poly.pdbx_seq_one_letter_code
_entity_poly.pdbx_strand_id
1 'polypeptide(L)'
;MIVVVGRVRTDEQRREQLIQIGQTVAAASQFETGCISYRLYEDTEIANDFVFIEEWESSEALYQHFGTDHVADFMKSIFDTLAAPPDVKFHTIESSMDLAEVSTR
;
A
#
# COMPACT_ATOMS: atom_id res chain seq x y z
N MET A 1 8.87 5.49 12.06
CA MET A 1 8.11 5.40 10.79
C MET A 1 7.92 3.94 10.42
N ILE A 2 6.75 3.61 9.92
CA ILE A 2 6.44 2.28 9.39
C ILE A 2 6.23 2.41 7.89
N VAL A 3 6.84 1.52 7.12
CA VAL A 3 6.60 1.38 5.68
C VAL A 3 5.92 0.04 5.43
N VAL A 4 4.79 0.06 4.72
CA VAL A 4 4.08 -1.14 4.32
C VAL A 4 4.28 -1.34 2.83
N VAL A 5 4.68 -2.53 2.44
CA VAL A 5 4.82 -2.95 1.04
C VAL A 5 3.87 -4.11 0.81
N GLY A 6 2.77 -3.82 0.11
CA GLY A 6 1.74 -4.82 -0.18
C GLY A 6 1.72 -5.17 -1.67
N ARG A 7 2.26 -6.32 -2.02
CA ARG A 7 2.29 -6.78 -3.41
C ARG A 7 1.07 -7.63 -3.71
N VAL A 8 0.38 -7.30 -4.80
CA VAL A 8 -0.82 -7.99 -5.23
C VAL A 8 -0.76 -8.25 -6.73
N ARG A 9 -1.35 -9.36 -7.15
CA ARG A 9 -1.44 -9.75 -8.54
C ARG A 9 -2.89 -9.96 -8.92
N THR A 10 -3.29 -9.43 -10.06
CA THR A 10 -4.60 -9.65 -10.63
C THR A 10 -4.47 -10.29 -12.01
N ASP A 11 -5.58 -10.49 -12.68
CA ASP A 11 -5.61 -10.82 -14.10
C ASP A 11 -6.24 -9.67 -14.90
N GLU A 12 -6.19 -9.77 -16.22
CA GLU A 12 -6.69 -8.72 -17.11
C GLU A 12 -8.18 -8.41 -16.88
N GLN A 13 -8.98 -9.43 -16.59
CA GLN A 13 -10.42 -9.27 -16.44
C GLN A 13 -10.80 -8.50 -15.18
N ARG A 14 -10.00 -8.63 -14.11
CA ARG A 14 -10.27 -8.01 -12.80
C ARG A 14 -9.39 -6.81 -12.52
N ARG A 15 -8.52 -6.48 -13.46
CA ARG A 15 -7.56 -5.38 -13.35
C ARG A 15 -8.22 -4.05 -12.97
N GLU A 16 -9.25 -3.66 -13.72
CA GLU A 16 -9.91 -2.38 -13.50
C GLU A 16 -10.56 -2.31 -12.11
N GLN A 17 -11.15 -3.41 -11.68
CA GLN A 17 -11.75 -3.51 -10.36
C GLN A 17 -10.70 -3.33 -9.25
N LEU A 18 -9.54 -3.98 -9.39
CA LEU A 18 -8.43 -3.83 -8.43
C LEU A 18 -7.97 -2.38 -8.35
N ILE A 19 -7.81 -1.73 -9.50
CA ILE A 19 -7.37 -0.34 -9.56
C ILE A 19 -8.37 0.56 -8.83
N GLN A 20 -9.67 0.40 -9.08
CA GLN A 20 -10.69 1.21 -8.42
C GLN A 20 -10.72 1.00 -6.91
N ILE A 21 -10.62 -0.24 -6.46
CA ILE A 21 -10.57 -0.56 -5.03
C ILE A 21 -9.33 0.07 -4.40
N GLY A 22 -8.19 -0.04 -5.06
CA GLY A 22 -6.93 0.54 -4.58
C GLY A 22 -6.96 2.06 -4.52
N GLN A 23 -7.52 2.71 -5.55
CA GLN A 23 -7.66 4.17 -5.59
C GLN A 23 -8.57 4.66 -4.47
N THR A 24 -9.65 3.94 -4.20
CA THR A 24 -10.61 4.31 -3.16
C THR A 24 -9.98 4.26 -1.76
N VAL A 25 -9.29 3.16 -1.44
CA VAL A 25 -8.65 3.03 -0.12
C VAL A 25 -7.49 4.01 0.02
N ALA A 26 -6.72 4.24 -1.05
CA ALA A 26 -5.62 5.19 -1.02
C ALA A 26 -6.10 6.62 -0.78
N ALA A 27 -7.16 7.03 -1.47
CA ALA A 27 -7.73 8.38 -1.31
C ALA A 27 -8.21 8.61 0.12
N ALA A 28 -8.93 7.66 0.70
CA ALA A 28 -9.43 7.77 2.07
C ALA A 28 -8.29 7.74 3.10
N SER A 29 -7.30 6.85 2.90
CA SER A 29 -6.22 6.66 3.85
C SER A 29 -5.29 7.86 3.94
N GLN A 30 -5.11 8.61 2.87
CA GLN A 30 -4.27 9.81 2.87
C GLN A 30 -4.73 10.89 3.82
N PHE A 31 -6.00 10.91 4.20
CA PHE A 31 -6.55 11.87 5.15
C PHE A 31 -6.43 11.44 6.61
N GLU A 32 -5.96 10.22 6.87
CA GLU A 32 -5.81 9.73 8.23
C GLU A 32 -4.63 10.42 8.92
N THR A 33 -4.81 10.71 10.20
CA THR A 33 -3.74 11.27 11.02
C THR A 33 -2.57 10.30 11.06
N GLY A 34 -1.38 10.80 10.76
CA GLY A 34 -0.15 10.01 10.77
C GLY A 34 0.12 9.25 9.47
N CYS A 35 -0.75 9.36 8.47
CA CYS A 35 -0.46 8.84 7.13
C CYS A 35 0.44 9.83 6.39
N ILE A 36 1.67 9.40 6.08
CA ILE A 36 2.62 10.21 5.30
C ILE A 36 2.28 10.08 3.82
N SER A 37 2.08 8.85 3.36
CA SER A 37 1.70 8.57 1.97
C SER A 37 1.00 7.23 1.87
N TYR A 38 0.16 7.08 0.86
CA TYR A 38 -0.53 5.83 0.55
C TYR A 38 -0.77 5.81 -0.95
N ARG A 39 -0.09 4.92 -1.68
CA ARG A 39 -0.11 4.90 -3.15
C ARG A 39 -0.16 3.48 -3.68
N LEU A 40 -0.84 3.32 -4.81
CA LEU A 40 -0.87 2.09 -5.59
C LEU A 40 -0.03 2.31 -6.86
N TYR A 41 0.86 1.38 -7.12
CA TYR A 41 1.71 1.38 -8.32
C TYR A 41 1.55 0.08 -9.09
N GLU A 42 1.77 0.15 -10.39
CA GLU A 42 1.85 -1.05 -11.22
C GLU A 42 3.29 -1.25 -11.67
N ASP A 43 3.71 -2.52 -11.76
CA ASP A 43 5.01 -2.90 -12.31
C ASP A 43 5.07 -2.54 -13.79
N THR A 44 6.16 -1.92 -14.24
CA THR A 44 6.31 -1.51 -15.63
C THR A 44 6.73 -2.65 -16.56
N GLU A 45 7.17 -3.76 -16.01
CA GLU A 45 7.64 -4.92 -16.78
C GLU A 45 6.67 -6.09 -16.73
N ILE A 46 5.94 -6.24 -15.62
CA ILE A 46 5.03 -7.36 -15.41
C ILE A 46 3.61 -6.83 -15.31
N ALA A 47 2.83 -7.04 -16.36
CA ALA A 47 1.45 -6.59 -16.39
C ALA A 47 0.65 -7.25 -15.26
N ASN A 48 -0.27 -6.49 -14.67
CA ASN A 48 -1.19 -6.94 -13.61
C ASN A 48 -0.52 -7.23 -12.26
N ASP A 49 0.76 -6.88 -12.10
CA ASP A 49 1.43 -6.86 -10.81
C ASP A 49 1.41 -5.44 -10.26
N PHE A 50 0.90 -5.31 -9.03
CA PHE A 50 0.74 -4.02 -8.36
C PHE A 50 1.41 -4.06 -7.00
N VAL A 51 1.73 -2.87 -6.49
CA VAL A 51 2.23 -2.73 -5.14
C VAL A 51 1.58 -1.52 -4.47
N PHE A 52 1.08 -1.72 -3.25
CA PHE A 52 0.71 -0.64 -2.34
C PHE A 52 1.96 -0.27 -1.54
N ILE A 53 2.32 0.99 -1.56
CA ILE A 53 3.36 1.54 -0.70
C ILE A 53 2.69 2.52 0.25
N GLU A 54 2.82 2.26 1.55
CA GLU A 54 2.24 3.08 2.61
C GLU A 54 3.34 3.53 3.54
N GLU A 55 3.29 4.78 3.96
CA GLU A 55 4.21 5.33 4.94
C GLU A 55 3.40 5.92 6.10
N TRP A 56 3.73 5.51 7.32
CA TRP A 56 3.03 5.92 8.54
C TRP A 56 4.02 6.49 9.53
N GLU A 57 3.65 7.56 10.22
CA GLU A 57 4.52 8.21 11.21
C GLU A 57 4.85 7.30 12.38
N SER A 58 3.91 6.42 12.76
CA SER A 58 4.05 5.55 13.93
C SER A 58 3.25 4.26 13.76
N SER A 59 3.54 3.28 14.60
CA SER A 59 2.75 2.06 14.67
C SER A 59 1.33 2.34 15.15
N GLU A 60 1.13 3.33 16.00
CA GLU A 60 -0.21 3.71 16.46
C GLU A 60 -1.09 4.20 15.32
N ALA A 61 -0.53 5.04 14.44
CA ALA A 61 -1.25 5.52 13.26
C ALA A 61 -1.65 4.37 12.35
N LEU A 62 -0.75 3.41 12.15
CA LEU A 62 -1.05 2.21 11.36
C LEU A 62 -2.15 1.37 12.01
N TYR A 63 -2.11 1.18 13.32
CA TYR A 63 -3.14 0.40 14.02
C TYR A 63 -4.51 1.06 13.93
N GLN A 64 -4.57 2.39 14.04
CA GLN A 64 -5.82 3.14 13.85
C GLN A 64 -6.36 2.97 12.43
N HIS A 65 -5.47 2.93 11.43
CA HIS A 65 -5.83 2.68 10.04
C HIS A 65 -6.60 1.36 9.89
N PHE A 66 -6.15 0.30 10.52
CA PHE A 66 -6.82 -1.00 10.47
C PHE A 66 -8.21 -0.99 11.10
N GLY A 67 -8.55 -0.01 11.92
CA GLY A 67 -9.86 0.14 12.53
C GLY A 67 -10.85 0.97 11.71
N THR A 68 -10.46 1.47 10.53
CA THR A 68 -11.31 2.34 9.73
C THR A 68 -12.29 1.54 8.86
N ASP A 69 -13.42 2.19 8.53
CA ASP A 69 -14.42 1.59 7.65
C ASP A 69 -13.88 1.34 6.24
N HIS A 70 -13.05 2.26 5.72
CA HIS A 70 -12.51 2.10 4.37
C HIS A 70 -11.53 0.92 4.26
N VAL A 71 -10.80 0.59 5.33
CA VAL A 71 -9.99 -0.63 5.34
C VAL A 71 -10.86 -1.87 5.42
N ALA A 72 -11.92 -1.85 6.23
CA ALA A 72 -12.87 -2.97 6.29
C ALA A 72 -13.48 -3.26 4.92
N ASP A 73 -13.90 -2.19 4.22
CA ASP A 73 -14.45 -2.32 2.87
C ASP A 73 -13.41 -2.85 1.88
N PHE A 74 -12.19 -2.33 1.97
CA PHE A 74 -11.07 -2.78 1.15
C PHE A 74 -10.82 -4.28 1.34
N MET A 75 -10.76 -4.74 2.58
CA MET A 75 -10.50 -6.15 2.90
C MET A 75 -11.59 -7.08 2.37
N LYS A 76 -12.84 -6.62 2.33
CA LYS A 76 -13.95 -7.40 1.77
C LYS A 76 -13.87 -7.53 0.26
N SER A 77 -13.30 -6.53 -0.43
CA SER A 77 -13.37 -6.42 -1.88
C SER A 77 -12.11 -6.90 -2.58
N ILE A 78 -10.93 -6.67 -1.97
CA ILE A 78 -9.66 -6.86 -2.69
C ILE A 78 -9.41 -8.32 -3.05
N PHE A 79 -9.76 -9.26 -2.16
CA PHE A 79 -9.44 -10.67 -2.37
C PHE A 79 -10.13 -11.26 -3.61
N ASP A 80 -11.30 -10.74 -3.99
CA ASP A 80 -12.01 -11.19 -5.18
C ASP A 80 -11.28 -10.81 -6.47
N THR A 81 -10.34 -9.87 -6.41
CA THR A 81 -9.58 -9.40 -7.57
C THR A 81 -8.23 -10.09 -7.72
N LEU A 82 -7.81 -10.88 -6.74
CA LEU A 82 -6.45 -11.41 -6.70
C LEU A 82 -6.35 -12.73 -7.45
N ALA A 83 -5.28 -12.85 -8.26
CA ALA A 83 -4.91 -14.08 -8.97
C ALA A 83 -3.95 -14.95 -8.16
N ALA A 84 -3.42 -14.43 -7.04
CA ALA A 84 -2.48 -15.11 -6.16
C ALA A 84 -2.61 -14.55 -4.74
N PRO A 85 -2.14 -15.26 -3.70
CA PRO A 85 -2.12 -14.70 -2.35
C PRO A 85 -1.29 -13.42 -2.28
N PRO A 86 -1.75 -12.40 -1.54
CA PRO A 86 -0.98 -11.15 -1.42
C PRO A 86 0.28 -11.36 -0.58
N ASP A 87 1.31 -10.59 -0.88
CA ASP A 87 2.54 -10.54 -0.10
C ASP A 87 2.62 -9.16 0.56
N VAL A 88 2.32 -9.08 1.85
CA VAL A 88 2.30 -7.82 2.59
C VAL A 88 3.33 -7.85 3.70
N LYS A 89 4.24 -6.89 3.68
CA LYS A 89 5.28 -6.78 4.71
C LYS A 89 5.23 -5.40 5.36
N PHE A 90 5.46 -5.40 6.67
CA PHE A 90 5.50 -4.20 7.51
C PHE A 90 6.95 -3.99 7.96
N HIS A 91 7.50 -2.83 7.65
CA HIS A 91 8.88 -2.49 7.96
C HIS A 91 8.93 -1.35 8.97
N THR A 92 9.58 -1.57 10.11
CA THR A 92 9.90 -0.49 11.02
C THR A 92 11.21 0.15 10.54
N ILE A 93 11.15 1.44 10.24
CA ILE A 93 12.30 2.17 9.72
C ILE A 93 13.07 2.76 10.89
N GLU A 94 14.31 2.34 11.04
CA GLU A 94 15.22 2.85 12.07
C GLU A 94 15.82 4.18 11.65
N SER A 95 16.25 4.27 10.38
CA SER A 95 16.81 5.50 9.81
C SER A 95 16.64 5.52 8.30
N SER A 96 16.68 6.72 7.73
CA SER A 96 16.65 6.91 6.29
C SER A 96 17.77 7.87 5.89
N MET A 97 18.33 7.64 4.70
CA MET A 97 19.30 8.55 4.10
C MET A 97 18.80 8.97 2.73
N ASP A 98 19.05 10.21 2.37
CA ASP A 98 18.76 10.66 1.02
C ASP A 98 19.94 10.34 0.07
N LEU A 99 19.73 10.60 -1.22
CA LEU A 99 20.74 10.29 -2.23
C LEU A 99 22.06 11.04 -1.98
N ALA A 100 21.98 12.30 -1.56
CA ALA A 100 23.18 13.10 -1.32
C ALA A 100 24.02 12.48 -0.19
N GLU A 101 23.41 12.04 0.88
CA GLU A 101 24.10 11.39 1.99
C GLU A 101 24.76 10.08 1.57
N VAL A 102 24.07 9.26 0.80
CA VAL A 102 24.59 7.97 0.32
C VAL A 102 25.74 8.19 -0.67
N SER A 103 25.60 9.14 -1.59
CA SER A 103 26.60 9.36 -2.66
C SER A 103 27.90 9.99 -2.19
N THR A 104 27.96 10.51 -0.96
CA THR A 104 29.19 11.08 -0.37
C THR A 104 29.97 10.08 0.48
N ARG A 105 29.53 8.85 0.59
CA ARG A 105 30.22 7.82 1.38
C ARG A 105 31.41 7.20 0.68
#